data_0c50099835ee23adff5ce4269545cf22
#
_entry.id   0c50099835ee23adff5ce4269545cf22
#
_cell.length_a   1.000
_cell.length_b   1.000
_cell.length_c   1.000
_cell.angle_alpha   90.00
_cell.angle_beta   90.00
_cell.angle_gamma   90.00
#
_symmetry.space_group_name_H-M   'P 1'
#
loop_
_entity.id
_entity.type
_entity.pdbx_description
1 polymer ?
#
loop_
_entity_poly.entity_id
_entity_poly.type
_entity_poly.pdbx_seq_one_letter_code
_entity_poly.pdbx_strand_id
1 'polypeptide(L)'
;MLKKFTTLIMATFILTLTGMILYENINKPRILVLHSYSNDYVWTRQINVGLDRVLGKVQGVDIRYHEMKTKKMSGKGYIDRAGIAAQYAIEVIRPNVIAAIDDMAQK
;
A
#
# COMPACT_ATOMS: atom_id res chain seq x y z
N MET A 1 17.53 -45.37 5.07
CA MET A 1 17.97 -44.38 6.05
C MET A 1 18.34 -43.04 5.43
N LEU A 2 19.21 -43.04 4.42
CA LEU A 2 19.60 -41.77 3.75
C LEU A 2 18.46 -41.01 3.12
N LYS A 3 17.50 -41.69 2.50
CA LYS A 3 16.34 -41.06 1.86
C LYS A 3 15.43 -40.33 2.86
N LYS A 4 15.20 -40.92 4.03
CA LYS A 4 14.38 -40.30 5.10
C LYS A 4 15.09 -39.09 5.70
N PHE A 5 16.39 -39.15 5.85
CA PHE A 5 17.20 -38.06 6.37
C PHE A 5 17.22 -36.87 5.43
N THR A 6 17.40 -37.15 4.11
CA THR A 6 17.38 -36.11 3.08
C THR A 6 16.00 -35.46 2.97
N THR A 7 14.91 -36.23 3.02
CA THR A 7 13.55 -35.72 3.00
C THR A 7 13.27 -34.81 4.21
N LEU A 8 13.76 -35.20 5.39
CA LEU A 8 13.60 -34.41 6.63
C LEU A 8 14.33 -33.07 6.52
N ILE A 9 15.56 -33.07 6.00
CA ILE A 9 16.33 -31.83 5.80
C ILE A 9 15.63 -30.90 4.81
N MET A 10 15.15 -31.44 3.69
CA MET A 10 14.44 -30.65 2.68
C MET A 10 13.14 -30.05 3.24
N ALA A 11 12.38 -30.84 3.99
CA ALA A 11 11.13 -30.37 4.61
C ALA A 11 11.41 -29.23 5.61
N THR A 12 12.45 -29.36 6.43
CA THR A 12 12.85 -28.34 7.39
C THR A 12 13.29 -27.06 6.67
N PHE A 13 14.07 -27.20 5.60
CA PHE A 13 14.54 -26.06 4.80
C PHE A 13 13.36 -25.32 4.18
N ILE A 14 12.41 -26.03 3.56
CA ILE A 14 11.22 -25.43 2.95
C ILE A 14 10.37 -24.70 3.99
N LEU A 15 10.15 -25.31 5.16
CA LEU A 15 9.41 -24.70 6.25
C LEU A 15 10.06 -23.41 6.75
N THR A 16 11.38 -23.42 6.95
CA THR A 16 12.13 -22.26 7.40
C THR A 16 12.05 -21.14 6.38
N LEU A 17 12.24 -21.46 5.09
CA LEU A 17 12.19 -20.48 4.02
C LEU A 17 10.79 -19.86 3.89
N THR A 18 9.74 -20.67 3.96
CA THR A 18 8.35 -20.21 3.91
C THR A 18 8.04 -19.30 5.10
N GLY A 19 8.48 -19.66 6.29
CA GLY A 19 8.32 -18.86 7.50
C GLY A 19 9.02 -17.51 7.38
N MET A 20 10.22 -17.46 6.82
CA MET A 20 10.95 -16.21 6.60
C MET A 20 10.22 -15.30 5.61
N ILE A 21 9.74 -15.86 4.50
CA ILE A 21 9.01 -15.09 3.49
C ILE A 21 7.71 -14.50 4.09
N LEU A 22 6.97 -15.30 4.84
CA LEU A 22 5.74 -14.85 5.50
C LEU A 22 6.02 -13.76 6.53
N TYR A 23 7.08 -13.91 7.31
CA TYR A 23 7.49 -12.91 8.30
C TYR A 23 7.81 -11.57 7.65
N GLU A 24 8.59 -11.58 6.57
CA GLU A 24 8.92 -10.36 5.83
C GLU A 24 7.67 -9.70 5.23
N ASN A 25 6.75 -10.48 4.68
CA ASN A 25 5.51 -9.95 4.10
C ASN A 25 4.59 -9.34 5.17
N ILE A 26 4.51 -9.95 6.35
CA ILE A 26 3.65 -9.45 7.44
C ILE A 26 4.23 -8.17 8.05
N ASN A 27 5.55 -8.10 8.21
CA ASN A 27 6.24 -6.97 8.82
C ASN A 27 6.67 -5.88 7.83
N LYS A 28 6.35 -6.06 6.55
CA LYS A 28 6.68 -5.10 5.51
C LYS A 28 6.00 -3.76 5.79
N PRO A 29 6.74 -2.65 5.88
CA PRO A 29 6.13 -1.33 6.09
C PRO A 29 5.15 -0.99 4.98
N ARG A 30 4.00 -0.46 5.37
CA ARG A 30 2.96 -0.06 4.44
C ARG A 30 2.86 1.44 4.36
N ILE A 31 2.87 1.95 3.13
CA ILE A 31 2.69 3.38 2.85
C ILE A 31 1.39 3.53 2.08
N LEU A 32 0.48 4.34 2.61
CA LEU A 32 -0.74 4.72 1.90
C LEU A 32 -0.55 6.10 1.31
N VAL A 33 -0.66 6.20 -0.01
CA VAL A 33 -0.68 7.47 -0.73
C VAL A 33 -2.14 7.85 -0.95
N LEU A 34 -2.58 8.89 -0.27
CA LEU A 34 -3.95 9.37 -0.32
C LEU A 34 -4.03 10.59 -1.23
N HIS A 35 -4.64 10.44 -2.39
CA HIS A 35 -4.84 11.51 -3.37
C HIS A 35 -6.22 12.14 -3.23
N SER A 36 -6.27 13.46 -3.23
CA SER A 36 -7.54 14.19 -3.29
C SER A 36 -8.25 14.04 -4.63
N TYR A 37 -7.49 13.86 -5.71
CA TYR A 37 -7.99 13.85 -7.07
C TYR A 37 -7.65 12.54 -7.77
N SER A 38 -8.38 12.25 -8.86
CA SER A 38 -8.18 11.01 -9.61
C SER A 38 -6.93 11.06 -10.48
N ASN A 39 -6.47 9.87 -10.91
CA ASN A 39 -5.29 9.72 -11.75
C ASN A 39 -5.47 10.30 -13.17
N ASP A 40 -6.69 10.71 -13.55
CA ASP A 40 -6.96 11.39 -14.82
C ASP A 40 -6.33 12.79 -14.88
N TYR A 41 -6.10 13.41 -13.73
CA TYR A 41 -5.47 14.72 -13.68
C TYR A 41 -3.97 14.62 -13.89
N VAL A 42 -3.43 15.53 -14.69
CA VAL A 42 -2.03 15.51 -15.09
C VAL A 42 -1.11 15.58 -13.88
N TRP A 43 -1.39 16.48 -12.94
CA TRP A 43 -0.52 16.61 -11.75
C TRP A 43 -0.58 15.38 -10.84
N THR A 44 -1.73 14.74 -10.71
CA THR A 44 -1.83 13.49 -9.94
C THR A 44 -0.95 12.41 -10.57
N ARG A 45 -0.99 12.27 -11.90
CA ARG A 45 -0.13 11.33 -12.62
C ARG A 45 1.35 11.68 -12.47
N GLN A 46 1.70 12.96 -12.54
CA GLN A 46 3.08 13.40 -12.38
C GLN A 46 3.61 13.13 -10.98
N ILE A 47 2.78 13.34 -9.96
CA ILE A 47 3.12 13.01 -8.58
C ILE A 47 3.33 11.51 -8.44
N ASN A 48 2.47 10.69 -9.02
CA ASN A 48 2.61 9.22 -8.97
C ASN A 48 3.88 8.77 -9.67
N VAL A 49 4.23 9.35 -10.82
CA VAL A 49 5.48 9.03 -11.52
C VAL A 49 6.69 9.37 -10.63
N GLY A 50 6.66 10.53 -9.97
CA GLY A 50 7.73 10.93 -9.06
C GLY A 50 7.84 10.01 -7.85
N LEU A 51 6.70 9.66 -7.25
CA LEU A 51 6.66 8.73 -6.12
C LEU A 51 7.17 7.35 -6.51
N ASP A 52 6.74 6.82 -7.65
CA ASP A 52 7.19 5.51 -8.14
C ASP A 52 8.69 5.50 -8.42
N ARG A 53 9.22 6.62 -8.93
CA ARG A 53 10.66 6.73 -9.21
C ARG A 53 11.49 6.64 -7.93
N VAL A 54 11.03 7.25 -6.86
CA VAL A 54 11.74 7.27 -5.58
C VAL A 54 11.43 6.03 -4.75
N LEU A 55 10.15 5.73 -4.56
CA LEU A 55 9.71 4.64 -3.67
C LEU A 55 9.87 3.27 -4.31
N GLY A 56 9.79 3.19 -5.64
CA GLY A 56 10.01 1.95 -6.37
C GLY A 56 11.42 1.39 -6.22
N LYS A 57 12.39 2.24 -5.85
CA LYS A 57 13.76 1.82 -5.57
C LYS A 57 13.94 1.30 -4.15
N VAL A 58 12.98 1.57 -3.26
CA VAL A 58 13.02 1.10 -1.88
C VAL A 58 12.42 -0.31 -1.82
N GLN A 59 13.26 -1.29 -1.51
CA GLN A 59 12.82 -2.66 -1.37
C GLN A 59 12.19 -2.89 0.00
N GLY A 60 11.23 -3.81 0.06
CA GLY A 60 10.60 -4.20 1.31
C GLY A 60 9.53 -3.25 1.81
N VAL A 61 8.96 -2.43 0.93
CA VAL A 61 7.87 -1.49 1.27
C VAL A 61 6.64 -1.82 0.43
N ASP A 62 5.47 -1.87 1.07
CA ASP A 62 4.18 -2.06 0.40
C ASP A 62 3.53 -0.69 0.21
N ILE A 63 3.35 -0.28 -1.04
CA ILE A 63 2.78 1.03 -1.37
C ILE A 63 1.37 0.81 -1.89
N ARG A 64 0.40 1.48 -1.27
CA ARG A 64 -1.01 1.45 -1.66
C ARG A 64 -1.48 2.84 -2.01
N TYR A 65 -2.34 2.94 -3.01
CA TYR A 65 -2.89 4.20 -3.48
C TYR A 65 -4.39 4.23 -3.25
N HIS A 66 -4.89 5.37 -2.80
CA HIS A 66 -6.32 5.62 -2.68
C HIS A 66 -6.64 7.01 -3.24
N GLU A 67 -7.57 7.08 -4.17
CA GLU A 67 -7.99 8.32 -4.81
C GLU A 67 -9.38 8.74 -4.31
N MET A 68 -9.47 9.93 -3.75
CA MET A 68 -10.75 10.46 -3.26
C MET A 68 -11.64 10.98 -4.38
N LYS A 69 -11.04 11.37 -5.51
CA LYS A 69 -11.74 11.84 -6.73
C LYS A 69 -12.66 13.06 -6.50
N THR A 70 -12.25 13.94 -5.62
CA THR A 70 -13.09 15.06 -5.18
C THR A 70 -13.35 16.11 -6.26
N LYS A 71 -12.51 16.18 -7.30
CA LYS A 71 -12.75 17.09 -8.43
C LYS A 71 -13.78 16.60 -9.42
N LYS A 72 -13.95 15.29 -9.58
CA LYS A 72 -14.93 14.72 -10.50
C LYS A 72 -16.34 14.85 -9.98
N MET A 73 -16.51 14.83 -8.67
CA MET A 73 -17.79 14.95 -8.01
C MET A 73 -17.65 15.89 -6.83
N SER A 74 -18.14 17.11 -6.99
CA SER A 74 -18.00 18.17 -5.99
C SER A 74 -19.35 18.46 -5.36
N GLY A 75 -19.75 17.70 -4.41
CA GLY A 75 -20.91 17.98 -3.58
C GLY A 75 -20.51 17.71 -2.13
N LYS A 76 -21.09 18.45 -1.20
CA LYS A 76 -20.80 18.26 0.22
C LYS A 76 -21.02 16.80 0.65
N GLY A 77 -22.10 16.20 0.17
CA GLY A 77 -22.39 14.80 0.47
C GLY A 77 -21.35 13.83 -0.12
N TYR A 78 -20.81 14.15 -1.31
CA TYR A 78 -19.76 13.33 -1.92
C TYR A 78 -18.44 13.46 -1.15
N ILE A 79 -18.07 14.68 -0.76
CA ILE A 79 -16.84 14.93 0.01
C ILE A 79 -16.89 14.17 1.34
N ASP A 80 -18.02 14.20 2.02
CA ASP A 80 -18.21 13.46 3.27
C ASP A 80 -18.05 11.95 3.05
N ARG A 81 -18.67 11.40 1.99
CA ARG A 81 -18.55 9.99 1.63
C ARG A 81 -17.13 9.61 1.24
N ALA A 82 -16.44 10.49 0.50
CA ALA A 82 -15.05 10.28 0.13
C ALA A 82 -14.14 10.22 1.37
N GLY A 83 -14.40 11.10 2.35
CA GLY A 83 -13.70 11.08 3.62
C GLY A 83 -13.92 9.78 4.40
N ILE A 84 -15.15 9.30 4.45
CA ILE A 84 -15.50 8.03 5.11
C ILE A 84 -14.81 6.86 4.40
N ALA A 85 -14.82 6.84 3.06
CA ALA A 85 -14.15 5.80 2.28
C ALA A 85 -12.63 5.81 2.51
N ALA A 86 -12.02 6.99 2.61
CA ALA A 86 -10.61 7.12 2.89
C ALA A 86 -10.28 6.61 4.31
N GLN A 87 -11.11 6.95 5.28
CA GLN A 87 -10.97 6.44 6.64
C GLN A 87 -11.06 4.92 6.69
N TYR A 88 -12.00 4.34 5.97
CA TYR A 88 -12.15 2.89 5.87
C TYR A 88 -10.90 2.26 5.25
N ALA A 89 -10.35 2.86 4.20
CA ALA A 89 -9.12 2.38 3.58
C ALA A 89 -7.96 2.38 4.57
N ILE A 90 -7.84 3.43 5.38
CA ILE A 90 -6.81 3.51 6.42
C ILE A 90 -6.98 2.39 7.45
N GLU A 91 -8.20 2.13 7.88
CA GLU A 91 -8.50 1.08 8.86
C GLU A 91 -8.20 -0.33 8.33
N VAL A 92 -8.48 -0.58 7.04
CA VAL A 92 -8.27 -1.90 6.40
C VAL A 92 -6.78 -2.11 6.11
N ILE A 93 -6.12 -1.12 5.51
CA ILE A 93 -4.72 -1.22 5.08
C ILE A 93 -3.77 -1.17 6.28
N ARG A 94 -4.12 -0.41 7.31
CA ARG A 94 -3.28 -0.16 8.49
C ARG A 94 -1.87 0.30 8.10
N PRO A 95 -1.76 1.45 7.42
CA PRO A 95 -0.46 1.93 6.96
C PRO A 95 0.40 2.41 8.12
N ASN A 96 1.71 2.28 7.95
CA ASN A 96 2.68 2.86 8.88
C ASN A 96 2.87 4.36 8.63
N VAL A 97 2.74 4.77 7.35
CA VAL A 97 2.87 6.16 6.92
C VAL A 97 1.76 6.48 5.94
N ILE A 98 1.20 7.67 6.07
CA ILE A 98 0.20 8.19 5.13
C ILE A 98 0.78 9.43 4.47
N ALA A 99 0.87 9.40 3.12
CA ALA A 99 1.22 10.56 2.33
C ALA A 99 -0.07 11.17 1.77
N ALA A 100 -0.54 12.24 2.39
CA ALA A 100 -1.75 12.94 1.98
C ALA A 100 -1.38 14.04 0.98
N ILE A 101 -1.95 13.96 -0.21
CA ILE A 101 -1.62 14.86 -1.31
C ILE A 101 -2.85 15.70 -1.65
N ASP A 102 -2.64 17.00 -1.71
CA ASP A 102 -3.63 18.04 -1.89
C ASP A 102 -4.55 18.25 -0.67
N ASP A 103 -5.36 19.29 -0.74
CA ASP A 103 -6.07 19.84 0.41
C ASP A 103 -7.15 18.90 0.99
N MET A 104 -7.90 18.21 0.15
CA MET A 104 -8.99 17.35 0.61
C MET A 104 -8.48 16.12 1.36
N ALA A 105 -7.34 15.56 0.95
CA ALA A 105 -6.74 14.41 1.61
C ALA A 105 -6.17 14.78 2.99
N GLN A 106 -5.84 16.06 3.19
CA GLN A 106 -5.26 16.54 4.45
C GLN A 106 -6.31 16.97 5.49
N LYS A 107 -7.57 17.08 5.08
CA LYS A 107 -8.67 17.39 5.98
C LYS A 107 -9.26 16.13 6.58
#